data_30dbb22e0690babb3e2bb3b53616e79d
#
_entry.id   30dbb22e0690babb3e2bb3b53616e79d
#
_cell.length_a   1.000
_cell.length_b   1.000
_cell.length_c   1.000
_cell.angle_alpha   90.00
_cell.angle_beta   90.00
_cell.angle_gamma   90.00
#
_symmetry.space_group_name_H-M   'P 1'
#
loop_
_entity.id
_entity.type
_entity.pdbx_description
1 polymer ?
#
loop_
_entity_poly.entity_id
_entity_poly.type
_entity_poly.pdbx_seq_one_letter_code
_entity_poly.pdbx_strand_id
1 'polypeptide(L)'
;MGERFSGKNVVVIGGNSGIGLSAARAFAQEGAGVVITGRSPQTLESAAQQIGHGCVAIRSDVGVVSQIGELFARLTTELGHIDVLFVNAGIGAFQPIEKVTEEDWDTIHGINLKGVFFSVQKALPLLSKGSAIVLTGSIGALKGIPTGSVYAASKAGLRALGRCFAAELVGKGIRVNVVSPGPTETPIIGRTAGLPPQAIPAIREQMIRNTPMHRMGTPEEVAAAVLFLCSREASAITGSPLRADGGVVMSIT
;
A
#
# COMPACT_ATOMS: atom_id res chain seq x y z
N MET A 1 16.38 19.26 -4.42
CA MET A 1 15.64 18.18 -3.75
C MET A 1 16.68 17.18 -3.27
N GLY A 2 16.60 16.71 -2.03
CA GLY A 2 17.63 15.82 -1.49
C GLY A 2 17.49 14.40 -2.05
N GLU A 3 18.61 13.78 -2.34
CA GLU A 3 18.68 12.37 -2.78
C GLU A 3 18.63 11.42 -1.57
N ARG A 4 17.53 11.48 -0.77
CA ARG A 4 17.39 10.66 0.46
C ARG A 4 17.48 9.15 0.20
N PHE A 5 17.13 8.72 -1.02
CA PHE A 5 17.11 7.32 -1.43
C PHE A 5 18.14 7.00 -2.52
N SER A 6 19.17 7.86 -2.69
CA SER A 6 20.25 7.61 -3.65
C SER A 6 20.92 6.26 -3.38
N GLY A 7 21.01 5.43 -4.43
CA GLY A 7 21.56 4.08 -4.38
C GLY A 7 20.74 3.05 -3.60
N LYS A 8 19.47 3.36 -3.27
CA LYS A 8 18.55 2.45 -2.58
C LYS A 8 17.71 1.64 -3.55
N ASN A 9 17.52 0.36 -3.27
CA ASN A 9 16.61 -0.52 -3.99
C ASN A 9 15.23 -0.49 -3.34
N VAL A 10 14.25 0.03 -4.07
CA VAL A 10 12.85 0.18 -3.63
C VAL A 10 11.94 -0.73 -4.44
N VAL A 11 11.18 -1.58 -3.76
CA VAL A 11 10.16 -2.44 -4.38
C VAL A 11 8.78 -1.99 -3.95
N VAL A 12 7.91 -1.66 -4.91
CA VAL A 12 6.54 -1.21 -4.69
C VAL A 12 5.56 -2.27 -5.23
N ILE A 13 4.97 -3.04 -4.33
CA ILE A 13 3.93 -4.01 -4.69
C ILE A 13 2.61 -3.25 -4.92
N GLY A 14 2.12 -3.25 -6.18
CA GLY A 14 0.98 -2.41 -6.59
C GLY A 14 1.38 -0.98 -6.89
N GLY A 15 2.49 -0.79 -7.62
CA GLY A 15 3.04 0.50 -8.02
C GLY A 15 2.50 1.08 -9.32
N ASN A 16 1.51 0.45 -9.94
CA ASN A 16 1.02 0.84 -11.27
C ASN A 16 -0.15 1.84 -11.26
N SER A 17 -0.60 2.31 -10.10
CA SER A 17 -1.65 3.35 -10.02
C SER A 17 -1.74 3.97 -8.62
N GLY A 18 -2.44 5.12 -8.51
CA GLY A 18 -2.78 5.77 -7.26
C GLY A 18 -1.58 6.01 -6.34
N ILE A 19 -1.74 5.69 -5.06
CA ILE A 19 -0.71 5.90 -4.03
C ILE A 19 0.60 5.19 -4.38
N GLY A 20 0.52 3.94 -4.88
CA GLY A 20 1.72 3.17 -5.24
C GLY A 20 2.51 3.82 -6.36
N LEU A 21 1.85 4.30 -7.41
CA LEU A 21 2.49 5.02 -8.52
C LEU A 21 3.11 6.33 -8.03
N SER A 22 2.39 7.09 -7.23
CA SER A 22 2.88 8.36 -6.68
C SER A 22 4.11 8.16 -5.78
N ALA A 23 4.09 7.13 -4.92
CA ALA A 23 5.23 6.77 -4.08
C ALA A 23 6.43 6.29 -4.93
N ALA A 24 6.20 5.44 -5.92
CA ALA A 24 7.25 4.95 -6.81
C ALA A 24 7.95 6.10 -7.55
N ARG A 25 7.15 7.05 -8.07
CA ARG A 25 7.69 8.26 -8.72
C ARG A 25 8.49 9.12 -7.75
N ALA A 26 7.99 9.32 -6.54
CA ALA A 26 8.69 10.12 -5.53
C ALA A 26 10.01 9.46 -5.09
N PHE A 27 10.05 8.13 -4.91
CA PHE A 27 11.29 7.41 -4.64
C PHE A 27 12.31 7.56 -5.77
N ALA A 28 11.87 7.41 -7.03
CA ALA A 28 12.75 7.57 -8.20
C ALA A 28 13.31 9.00 -8.30
N GLN A 29 12.48 10.02 -8.04
CA GLN A 29 12.91 11.42 -8.00
C GLN A 29 13.92 11.72 -6.88
N GLU A 30 13.97 10.88 -5.85
CA GLU A 30 14.93 10.97 -4.74
C GLU A 30 16.12 10.00 -4.91
N GLY A 31 16.36 9.51 -6.12
CA GLY A 31 17.57 8.76 -6.51
C GLY A 31 17.50 7.25 -6.29
N ALA A 32 16.34 6.69 -5.97
CA ALA A 32 16.18 5.24 -5.81
C ALA A 32 16.13 4.49 -7.15
N GLY A 33 16.69 3.29 -7.18
CA GLY A 33 16.32 2.25 -8.14
C GLY A 33 14.96 1.65 -7.76
N VAL A 34 13.97 1.79 -8.65
CA VAL A 34 12.58 1.43 -8.34
C VAL A 34 12.11 0.25 -9.16
N VAL A 35 11.55 -0.75 -8.48
CA VAL A 35 10.78 -1.84 -9.09
C VAL A 35 9.32 -1.68 -8.70
N ILE A 36 8.42 -1.73 -9.68
CA ILE A 36 6.97 -1.75 -9.45
C ILE A 36 6.35 -3.07 -9.89
N THR A 37 5.28 -3.47 -9.20
CA THR A 37 4.49 -4.63 -9.62
C THR A 37 3.01 -4.32 -9.82
N GLY A 38 2.34 -5.16 -10.57
CA GLY A 38 0.90 -5.08 -10.84
C GLY A 38 0.44 -6.22 -11.74
N ARG A 39 -0.87 -6.31 -11.98
CA ARG A 39 -1.47 -7.42 -12.75
C ARG A 39 -1.53 -7.17 -14.24
N SER A 40 -1.83 -5.93 -14.65
CA SER A 40 -2.02 -5.57 -16.07
C SER A 40 -0.70 -5.08 -16.67
N PRO A 41 -0.20 -5.75 -17.73
CA PRO A 41 0.99 -5.31 -18.45
C PRO A 41 0.87 -3.86 -18.96
N GLN A 42 -0.27 -3.50 -19.51
CA GLN A 42 -0.50 -2.16 -20.10
C GLN A 42 -0.38 -1.05 -19.05
N THR A 43 -1.01 -1.24 -17.88
CA THR A 43 -0.91 -0.24 -16.80
C THR A 43 0.48 -0.20 -16.15
N LEU A 44 1.20 -1.32 -16.15
CA LEU A 44 2.57 -1.39 -15.66
C LEU A 44 3.53 -0.64 -16.59
N GLU A 45 3.44 -0.86 -17.89
CA GLU A 45 4.26 -0.18 -18.90
C GLU A 45 4.04 1.34 -18.84
N SER A 46 2.78 1.77 -18.85
CA SER A 46 2.43 3.20 -18.70
C SER A 46 2.97 3.79 -17.39
N ALA A 47 2.89 3.06 -16.28
CA ALA A 47 3.40 3.52 -15.00
C ALA A 47 4.93 3.64 -15.01
N ALA A 48 5.65 2.66 -15.56
CA ALA A 48 7.11 2.71 -15.67
C ALA A 48 7.59 3.91 -16.51
N GLN A 49 6.90 4.21 -17.60
CA GLN A 49 7.18 5.40 -18.42
C GLN A 49 6.94 6.71 -17.64
N GLN A 50 5.86 6.79 -16.84
CA GLN A 50 5.54 7.95 -16.02
C GLN A 50 6.54 8.16 -14.87
N ILE A 51 7.05 7.07 -14.28
CA ILE A 51 8.07 7.13 -13.23
C ILE A 51 9.41 7.54 -13.81
N GLY A 52 9.77 7.00 -14.97
CA GLY A 52 11.07 7.24 -15.60
C GLY A 52 12.23 6.64 -14.78
N HIS A 53 13.40 7.28 -14.85
CA HIS A 53 14.57 6.93 -14.03
C HIS A 53 14.98 5.45 -14.07
N GLY A 54 14.72 4.74 -15.18
CA GLY A 54 15.04 3.32 -15.31
C GLY A 54 14.15 2.39 -14.46
N CYS A 55 12.94 2.83 -14.09
CA CYS A 55 11.98 2.03 -13.33
C CYS A 55 11.69 0.69 -14.01
N VAL A 56 11.82 -0.39 -13.26
CA VAL A 56 11.56 -1.75 -13.73
C VAL A 56 10.13 -2.14 -13.35
N ALA A 57 9.37 -2.62 -14.35
CA ALA A 57 8.01 -3.10 -14.14
C ALA A 57 7.95 -4.63 -14.25
N ILE A 58 7.42 -5.30 -13.24
CA ILE A 58 7.30 -6.75 -13.20
C ILE A 58 5.84 -7.13 -12.98
N ARG A 59 5.30 -7.97 -13.88
CA ARG A 59 3.95 -8.50 -13.69
C ARG A 59 3.94 -9.51 -12.54
N SER A 60 3.07 -9.28 -11.56
CA SER A 60 2.81 -10.22 -10.46
C SER A 60 1.43 -9.93 -9.87
N ASP A 61 0.64 -10.98 -9.67
CA ASP A 61 -0.63 -10.89 -8.94
C ASP A 61 -0.40 -11.27 -7.47
N VAL A 62 -0.58 -10.30 -6.59
CA VAL A 62 -0.44 -10.48 -5.15
C VAL A 62 -1.48 -11.44 -4.55
N GLY A 63 -2.58 -11.71 -5.25
CA GLY A 63 -3.55 -12.75 -4.88
C GLY A 63 -3.07 -14.18 -5.12
N VAL A 64 -1.96 -14.37 -5.88
CA VAL A 64 -1.43 -15.67 -6.28
C VAL A 64 -0.04 -15.87 -5.64
N VAL A 65 0.03 -16.70 -4.60
CA VAL A 65 1.26 -16.89 -3.78
C VAL A 65 2.45 -17.40 -4.61
N SER A 66 2.22 -18.24 -5.61
CA SER A 66 3.30 -18.71 -6.51
C SER A 66 3.94 -17.56 -7.28
N GLN A 67 3.13 -16.61 -7.81
CA GLN A 67 3.63 -15.44 -8.52
C GLN A 67 4.41 -14.49 -7.58
N ILE A 68 4.03 -14.40 -6.31
CA ILE A 68 4.84 -13.68 -5.31
C ILE A 68 6.20 -14.37 -5.14
N GLY A 69 6.21 -15.71 -5.07
CA GLY A 69 7.45 -16.48 -4.99
C GLY A 69 8.37 -16.27 -6.19
N GLU A 70 7.82 -16.34 -7.41
CA GLU A 70 8.54 -16.07 -8.66
C GLU A 70 9.12 -14.66 -8.72
N LEU A 71 8.32 -13.65 -8.30
CA LEU A 71 8.76 -12.27 -8.20
C LEU A 71 10.02 -12.15 -7.34
N PHE A 72 9.97 -12.63 -6.10
CA PHE A 72 11.10 -12.46 -5.18
C PHE A 72 12.31 -13.34 -5.55
N ALA A 73 12.12 -14.49 -6.18
CA ALA A 73 13.20 -15.28 -6.77
C ALA A 73 13.93 -14.48 -7.86
N ARG A 74 13.18 -13.82 -8.75
CA ARG A 74 13.73 -12.92 -9.77
C ARG A 74 14.48 -11.75 -9.15
N LEU A 75 13.89 -11.06 -8.14
CA LEU A 75 14.52 -9.92 -7.46
C LEU A 75 15.79 -10.34 -6.71
N THR A 76 15.90 -11.58 -6.24
CA THR A 76 17.15 -12.09 -5.64
C THR A 76 18.30 -12.05 -6.65
N THR A 77 18.04 -12.44 -7.89
CA THR A 77 19.06 -12.43 -8.94
C THR A 77 19.36 -11.02 -9.47
N GLU A 78 18.34 -10.17 -9.61
CA GLU A 78 18.48 -8.85 -10.24
C GLU A 78 18.96 -7.76 -9.28
N LEU A 79 18.54 -7.78 -8.01
CA LEU A 79 18.84 -6.74 -7.03
C LEU A 79 19.80 -7.18 -5.92
N GLY A 80 19.75 -8.46 -5.51
CA GLY A 80 20.52 -8.99 -4.39
C GLY A 80 20.05 -8.51 -3.00
N HIS A 81 19.53 -7.28 -2.88
CA HIS A 81 18.95 -6.74 -1.62
C HIS A 81 17.86 -5.73 -1.89
N ILE A 82 17.03 -5.49 -0.86
CA ILE A 82 15.94 -4.50 -0.86
C ILE A 82 16.10 -3.59 0.36
N ASP A 83 16.21 -2.29 0.14
CA ASP A 83 16.25 -1.28 1.22
C ASP A 83 14.84 -0.90 1.66
N VAL A 84 13.90 -0.81 0.72
CA VAL A 84 12.51 -0.44 0.98
C VAL A 84 11.56 -1.41 0.29
N LEU A 85 10.64 -1.98 1.06
CA LEU A 85 9.50 -2.73 0.56
C LEU A 85 8.21 -1.97 0.89
N PHE A 86 7.55 -1.42 -0.12
CA PHE A 86 6.23 -0.81 0.03
C PHE A 86 5.14 -1.75 -0.50
N VAL A 87 4.36 -2.35 0.40
CA VAL A 87 3.25 -3.24 0.04
C VAL A 87 1.97 -2.43 0.00
N ASN A 88 1.62 -1.97 -1.20
CA ASN A 88 0.49 -1.08 -1.44
C ASN A 88 -0.71 -1.79 -2.10
N ALA A 89 -0.50 -2.90 -2.80
CA ALA A 89 -1.58 -3.59 -3.50
C ALA A 89 -2.77 -3.89 -2.59
N GLY A 90 -3.96 -3.59 -3.08
CA GLY A 90 -5.21 -3.82 -2.38
C GLY A 90 -6.41 -3.49 -3.24
N ILE A 91 -7.55 -4.05 -2.87
CA ILE A 91 -8.85 -3.79 -3.49
C ILE A 91 -9.86 -3.33 -2.45
N GLY A 92 -10.85 -2.56 -2.90
CA GLY A 92 -12.04 -2.23 -2.14
C GLY A 92 -13.25 -3.02 -2.66
N ALA A 93 -14.11 -3.45 -1.75
CA ALA A 93 -15.43 -3.96 -2.08
C ALA A 93 -16.40 -3.55 -0.97
N PHE A 94 -17.56 -3.08 -1.36
CA PHE A 94 -18.58 -2.59 -0.44
C PHE A 94 -19.92 -3.24 -0.82
N GLN A 95 -20.42 -4.11 0.06
CA GLN A 95 -21.69 -4.81 -0.10
C GLN A 95 -22.42 -4.90 1.25
N PRO A 96 -23.75 -4.81 1.26
CA PRO A 96 -24.53 -5.14 2.45
C PRO A 96 -24.17 -6.54 2.96
N ILE A 97 -24.14 -6.71 4.28
CA ILE A 97 -23.64 -7.93 4.93
C ILE A 97 -24.38 -9.20 4.43
N GLU A 98 -25.68 -9.07 4.16
CA GLU A 98 -26.52 -10.17 3.66
C GLU A 98 -26.25 -10.56 2.20
N LYS A 99 -25.45 -9.76 1.46
CA LYS A 99 -25.08 -10.01 0.06
C LYS A 99 -23.65 -10.46 -0.12
N VAL A 100 -22.86 -10.44 0.95
CA VAL A 100 -21.45 -10.88 0.88
C VAL A 100 -21.41 -12.38 0.62
N THR A 101 -20.69 -12.77 -0.42
CA THR A 101 -20.42 -14.18 -0.75
C THR A 101 -19.09 -14.64 -0.14
N GLU A 102 -18.91 -15.96 -0.05
CA GLU A 102 -17.62 -16.55 0.33
C GLU A 102 -16.51 -16.14 -0.65
N GLU A 103 -16.81 -16.08 -1.95
CA GLU A 103 -15.89 -15.62 -2.99
C GLU A 103 -15.43 -14.16 -2.78
N ASP A 104 -16.35 -13.26 -2.41
CA ASP A 104 -16.00 -11.87 -2.06
C ASP A 104 -15.06 -11.84 -0.86
N TRP A 105 -15.35 -12.62 0.18
CA TRP A 105 -14.53 -12.76 1.36
C TRP A 105 -13.12 -13.24 1.01
N ASP A 106 -13.02 -14.34 0.27
CA ASP A 106 -11.74 -14.95 -0.10
C ASP A 106 -10.92 -14.05 -1.01
N THR A 107 -11.55 -13.38 -1.97
CA THR A 107 -10.89 -12.45 -2.89
C THR A 107 -10.29 -11.28 -2.12
N ILE A 108 -11.08 -10.64 -1.23
CA ILE A 108 -10.61 -9.48 -0.47
C ILE A 108 -9.49 -9.87 0.49
N HIS A 109 -9.67 -10.94 1.27
CA HIS A 109 -8.64 -11.41 2.20
C HIS A 109 -7.43 -12.00 1.47
N GLY A 110 -7.65 -12.65 0.33
CA GLY A 110 -6.61 -13.16 -0.55
C GLY A 110 -5.63 -12.08 -0.97
N ILE A 111 -6.13 -10.93 -1.38
CA ILE A 111 -5.33 -9.79 -1.86
C ILE A 111 -4.86 -8.93 -0.68
N ASN A 112 -5.79 -8.44 0.16
CA ASN A 112 -5.51 -7.41 1.15
C ASN A 112 -4.76 -7.92 2.39
N LEU A 113 -4.77 -9.22 2.66
CA LEU A 113 -4.21 -9.82 3.87
C LEU A 113 -3.21 -10.93 3.56
N LYS A 114 -3.66 -12.03 2.92
CA LYS A 114 -2.80 -13.17 2.59
C LYS A 114 -1.65 -12.75 1.64
N GLY A 115 -1.96 -12.02 0.59
CA GLY A 115 -0.95 -11.51 -0.35
C GLY A 115 0.07 -10.59 0.30
N VAL A 116 -0.36 -9.74 1.23
CA VAL A 116 0.55 -8.87 2.03
C VAL A 116 1.48 -9.72 2.89
N PHE A 117 0.94 -10.71 3.60
CA PHE A 117 1.75 -11.61 4.43
C PHE A 117 2.85 -12.30 3.61
N PHE A 118 2.48 -12.94 2.50
CA PHE A 118 3.43 -13.65 1.68
C PHE A 118 4.40 -12.74 0.93
N SER A 119 4.00 -11.51 0.59
CA SER A 119 4.93 -10.51 0.03
C SER A 119 6.05 -10.18 1.02
N VAL A 120 5.71 -9.93 2.30
CA VAL A 120 6.71 -9.68 3.34
C VAL A 120 7.55 -10.94 3.58
N GLN A 121 6.93 -12.12 3.71
CA GLN A 121 7.64 -13.38 3.96
C GLN A 121 8.67 -13.68 2.87
N LYS A 122 8.28 -13.58 1.59
CA LYS A 122 9.18 -13.87 0.46
C LYS A 122 10.27 -12.81 0.28
N ALA A 123 10.05 -11.59 0.76
CA ALA A 123 11.05 -10.53 0.75
C ALA A 123 12.15 -10.70 1.82
N LEU A 124 11.89 -11.45 2.92
CA LEU A 124 12.81 -11.56 4.07
C LEU A 124 14.27 -11.89 3.70
N PRO A 125 14.57 -12.79 2.76
CA PRO A 125 15.96 -13.08 2.39
C PRO A 125 16.70 -11.89 1.77
N LEU A 126 15.97 -10.91 1.22
CA LEU A 126 16.51 -9.72 0.56
C LEU A 126 16.58 -8.49 1.49
N LEU A 127 16.00 -8.58 2.69
CA LEU A 127 15.94 -7.50 3.67
C LEU A 127 17.08 -7.66 4.69
N SER A 128 17.67 -6.55 5.08
CA SER A 128 18.78 -6.52 6.03
C SER A 128 18.64 -5.36 7.01
N LYS A 129 19.62 -5.23 7.92
CA LYS A 129 19.69 -4.10 8.85
C LYS A 129 19.63 -2.76 8.12
N GLY A 130 18.68 -1.93 8.51
CA GLY A 130 18.40 -0.63 7.89
C GLY A 130 17.27 -0.64 6.87
N SER A 131 16.81 -1.82 6.42
CA SER A 131 15.63 -1.93 5.55
C SER A 131 14.35 -1.45 6.25
N ALA A 132 13.43 -0.92 5.45
CA ALA A 132 12.11 -0.47 5.92
C ALA A 132 10.98 -1.12 5.11
N ILE A 133 9.96 -1.58 5.81
CA ILE A 133 8.72 -2.09 5.23
C ILE A 133 7.58 -1.13 5.57
N VAL A 134 6.81 -0.73 4.58
CA VAL A 134 5.56 0.01 4.79
C VAL A 134 4.41 -0.74 4.15
N LEU A 135 3.32 -0.91 4.91
CA LEU A 135 2.09 -1.57 4.46
C LEU A 135 0.98 -0.53 4.31
N THR A 136 0.18 -0.64 3.26
CA THR A 136 -0.99 0.24 3.07
C THR A 136 -2.21 -0.29 3.83
N GLY A 137 -2.43 0.28 5.01
CA GLY A 137 -3.63 0.10 5.80
C GLY A 137 -4.83 0.89 5.25
N SER A 138 -5.69 1.30 6.16
CA SER A 138 -6.84 2.19 5.90
C SER A 138 -7.41 2.69 7.22
N ILE A 139 -8.07 3.83 7.20
CA ILE A 139 -8.96 4.26 8.31
C ILE A 139 -10.12 3.28 8.52
N GLY A 140 -10.49 2.48 7.52
CA GLY A 140 -11.46 1.40 7.63
C GLY A 140 -11.10 0.32 8.67
N ALA A 141 -9.83 0.24 9.08
CA ALA A 141 -9.39 -0.59 10.20
C ALA A 141 -9.78 -0.01 11.59
N LEU A 142 -10.26 1.23 11.64
CA LEU A 142 -10.50 1.98 12.89
C LEU A 142 -11.94 2.48 13.01
N LYS A 143 -12.66 2.59 11.91
CA LYS A 143 -14.00 3.15 11.84
C LYS A 143 -14.94 2.17 11.14
N GLY A 144 -16.14 1.98 11.69
CA GLY A 144 -17.19 1.24 11.01
C GLY A 144 -17.60 1.93 9.71
N ILE A 145 -17.59 1.20 8.62
CA ILE A 145 -18.03 1.67 7.31
C ILE A 145 -19.22 0.82 6.91
N PRO A 146 -20.43 1.38 6.76
CA PRO A 146 -21.56 0.65 6.22
C PRO A 146 -21.19 -0.05 4.92
N THR A 147 -21.62 -1.29 4.74
CA THR A 147 -21.30 -2.16 3.60
C THR A 147 -19.82 -2.56 3.44
N GLY A 148 -18.94 -2.09 4.32
CA GLY A 148 -17.48 -2.29 4.24
C GLY A 148 -16.91 -3.37 5.17
N SER A 149 -17.71 -4.28 5.72
CA SER A 149 -17.34 -5.23 6.78
C SER A 149 -16.11 -6.08 6.40
N VAL A 150 -16.12 -6.71 5.23
CA VAL A 150 -15.02 -7.59 4.76
C VAL A 150 -13.73 -6.78 4.50
N TYR A 151 -13.87 -5.63 3.86
CA TYR A 151 -12.74 -4.72 3.64
C TYR A 151 -12.14 -4.24 4.97
N ALA A 152 -12.98 -3.78 5.90
CA ALA A 152 -12.55 -3.31 7.21
C ALA A 152 -11.83 -4.41 8.01
N ALA A 153 -12.37 -5.65 8.00
CA ALA A 153 -11.74 -6.81 8.61
C ALA A 153 -10.36 -7.08 8.02
N SER A 154 -10.22 -7.06 6.68
CA SER A 154 -8.94 -7.27 6.02
C SER A 154 -7.90 -6.21 6.41
N LYS A 155 -8.29 -4.94 6.50
CA LYS A 155 -7.39 -3.83 6.87
C LYS A 155 -7.08 -3.79 8.37
N ALA A 156 -7.99 -4.25 9.23
CA ALA A 156 -7.73 -4.44 10.66
C ALA A 156 -6.72 -5.59 10.88
N GLY A 157 -6.89 -6.72 10.18
CA GLY A 157 -5.93 -7.82 10.16
C GLY A 157 -4.55 -7.39 9.65
N LEU A 158 -4.48 -6.62 8.56
CA LEU A 158 -3.23 -6.07 8.05
C LEU A 158 -2.53 -5.18 9.09
N ARG A 159 -3.27 -4.34 9.81
CA ARG A 159 -2.72 -3.51 10.89
C ARG A 159 -2.14 -4.36 12.03
N ALA A 160 -2.78 -5.49 12.36
CA ALA A 160 -2.25 -6.44 13.33
C ALA A 160 -0.96 -7.10 12.82
N LEU A 161 -0.93 -7.55 11.54
CA LEU A 161 0.28 -8.08 10.90
C LEU A 161 1.44 -7.09 10.96
N GLY A 162 1.19 -5.81 10.70
CA GLY A 162 2.22 -4.77 10.77
C GLY A 162 2.92 -4.71 12.14
N ARG A 163 2.15 -4.85 13.25
CA ARG A 163 2.72 -4.92 14.61
C ARG A 163 3.51 -6.21 14.84
N CYS A 164 2.98 -7.35 14.40
CA CYS A 164 3.66 -8.64 14.54
C CYS A 164 4.98 -8.66 13.77
N PHE A 165 4.96 -8.22 12.51
CA PHE A 165 6.18 -8.12 11.70
C PHE A 165 7.21 -7.17 12.32
N ALA A 166 6.76 -6.02 12.87
CA ALA A 166 7.67 -5.12 13.57
C ALA A 166 8.34 -5.79 14.76
N ALA A 167 7.56 -6.50 15.59
CA ALA A 167 8.09 -7.22 16.75
C ALA A 167 9.08 -8.33 16.37
N GLU A 168 8.78 -9.08 15.30
CA GLU A 168 9.63 -10.18 14.82
C GLU A 168 10.92 -9.69 14.13
N LEU A 169 10.88 -8.52 13.48
CA LEU A 169 11.96 -8.05 12.61
C LEU A 169 12.84 -6.96 13.25
N VAL A 170 12.42 -6.34 14.34
CA VAL A 170 13.19 -5.28 15.02
C VAL A 170 14.57 -5.77 15.45
N GLY A 171 14.70 -7.01 15.92
CA GLY A 171 15.99 -7.61 16.28
C GLY A 171 16.95 -7.78 15.10
N LYS A 172 16.44 -7.79 13.87
CA LYS A 172 17.21 -7.79 12.62
C LYS A 172 17.53 -6.38 12.11
N GLY A 173 17.11 -5.35 12.84
CA GLY A 173 17.27 -3.95 12.44
C GLY A 173 16.38 -3.53 11.27
N ILE A 174 15.26 -4.22 11.03
CA ILE A 174 14.27 -3.93 9.99
C ILE A 174 13.07 -3.26 10.65
N ARG A 175 12.64 -2.11 10.11
CA ARG A 175 11.46 -1.39 10.60
C ARG A 175 10.24 -1.76 9.77
N VAL A 176 9.09 -1.92 10.43
CA VAL A 176 7.81 -2.18 9.75
C VAL A 176 6.78 -1.20 10.27
N ASN A 177 6.13 -0.46 9.37
CA ASN A 177 5.09 0.50 9.72
C ASN A 177 3.88 0.36 8.79
N VAL A 178 2.78 0.96 9.18
CA VAL A 178 1.54 0.99 8.38
C VAL A 178 1.19 2.44 8.07
N VAL A 179 1.04 2.78 6.80
CA VAL A 179 0.36 4.02 6.42
C VAL A 179 -1.14 3.75 6.32
N SER A 180 -1.97 4.59 6.91
CA SER A 180 -3.43 4.43 6.93
C SER A 180 -4.10 5.64 6.26
N PRO A 181 -4.34 5.58 4.94
CA PRO A 181 -5.00 6.65 4.22
C PRO A 181 -6.46 6.80 4.64
N GLY A 182 -6.94 8.04 4.61
CA GLY A 182 -8.35 8.40 4.54
C GLY A 182 -8.86 8.42 3.09
N PRO A 183 -9.97 9.13 2.83
CA PRO A 183 -10.45 9.40 1.49
C PRO A 183 -9.35 10.04 0.65
N THR A 184 -8.92 9.34 -0.41
CA THR A 184 -7.79 9.76 -1.27
C THR A 184 -8.20 9.64 -2.72
N GLU A 185 -7.85 10.65 -3.53
CA GLU A 185 -8.15 10.74 -4.95
C GLU A 185 -7.36 9.69 -5.74
N THR A 186 -7.92 8.49 -5.85
CA THR A 186 -7.28 7.35 -6.52
C THR A 186 -8.26 6.61 -7.43
N PRO A 187 -7.78 5.88 -8.43
CA PRO A 187 -8.64 5.05 -9.27
C PRO A 187 -9.38 3.93 -8.53
N ILE A 188 -9.06 3.65 -7.27
CA ILE A 188 -9.70 2.58 -6.49
C ILE A 188 -11.20 2.83 -6.34
N ILE A 189 -11.65 4.08 -6.22
CA ILE A 189 -13.06 4.42 -6.06
C ILE A 189 -13.87 3.94 -7.26
N GLY A 190 -13.38 4.20 -8.48
CA GLY A 190 -14.03 3.74 -9.71
C GLY A 190 -13.87 2.25 -10.02
N ARG A 191 -12.99 1.54 -9.29
CA ARG A 191 -12.75 0.09 -9.45
C ARG A 191 -13.38 -0.73 -8.32
N THR A 192 -14.03 -0.07 -7.37
CA THR A 192 -14.64 -0.75 -6.22
C THR A 192 -15.89 -1.52 -6.66
N ALA A 193 -15.87 -2.82 -6.41
CA ALA A 193 -17.01 -3.69 -6.72
C ALA A 193 -18.28 -3.22 -5.96
N GLY A 194 -19.41 -3.29 -6.62
CA GLY A 194 -20.71 -2.91 -6.06
C GLY A 194 -21.03 -1.41 -6.13
N LEU A 195 -20.10 -0.55 -6.59
CA LEU A 195 -20.36 0.88 -6.76
C LEU A 195 -20.75 1.21 -8.22
N PRO A 196 -21.99 1.62 -8.48
CA PRO A 196 -22.39 2.07 -9.81
C PRO A 196 -21.70 3.39 -10.16
N PRO A 197 -21.21 3.58 -11.40
CA PRO A 197 -20.50 4.80 -11.81
C PRO A 197 -21.26 6.09 -11.50
N GLN A 198 -22.59 6.07 -11.59
CA GLN A 198 -23.46 7.21 -11.33
C GLN A 198 -23.44 7.66 -9.85
N ALA A 199 -23.11 6.75 -8.92
CA ALA A 199 -23.03 7.07 -7.49
C ALA A 199 -21.69 7.69 -7.10
N ILE A 200 -20.64 7.58 -7.92
CA ILE A 200 -19.29 8.04 -7.59
C ILE A 200 -19.25 9.54 -7.21
N PRO A 201 -19.87 10.46 -7.94
CA PRO A 201 -19.86 11.89 -7.56
C PRO A 201 -20.46 12.14 -6.18
N ALA A 202 -21.61 11.54 -5.87
CA ALA A 202 -22.26 11.70 -4.56
C ALA A 202 -21.44 11.09 -3.42
N ILE A 203 -20.79 9.95 -3.65
CA ILE A 203 -19.89 9.30 -2.68
C ILE A 203 -18.68 10.21 -2.41
N ARG A 204 -18.05 10.77 -3.44
CA ARG A 204 -16.94 11.71 -3.28
C ARG A 204 -17.33 12.94 -2.47
N GLU A 205 -18.46 13.52 -2.77
CA GLU A 205 -18.99 14.67 -2.04
C GLU A 205 -19.25 14.32 -0.57
N GLN A 206 -19.81 13.15 -0.29
CA GLN A 206 -19.98 12.64 1.07
C GLN A 206 -18.64 12.43 1.79
N MET A 207 -17.64 11.87 1.10
CA MET A 207 -16.29 11.70 1.63
C MET A 207 -15.67 13.05 2.01
N ILE A 208 -15.82 14.08 1.15
CA ILE A 208 -15.35 15.42 1.41
C ILE A 208 -16.05 16.03 2.63
N ARG A 209 -17.39 15.94 2.70
CA ARG A 209 -18.17 16.45 3.85
C ARG A 209 -17.75 15.78 5.17
N ASN A 210 -17.44 14.48 5.14
CA ASN A 210 -17.05 13.71 6.31
C ASN A 210 -15.55 13.84 6.68
N THR A 211 -14.77 14.56 5.89
CA THR A 211 -13.36 14.82 6.17
C THR A 211 -13.22 16.20 6.82
N PRO A 212 -12.68 16.33 8.05
CA PRO A 212 -12.53 17.62 8.73
C PRO A 212 -11.74 18.66 7.94
N MET A 213 -10.79 18.27 7.10
CA MET A 213 -10.09 19.17 6.19
C MET A 213 -10.92 19.60 4.98
N HIS A 214 -12.19 19.15 4.86
CA HIS A 214 -13.13 19.49 3.78
C HIS A 214 -12.60 19.21 2.36
N ARG A 215 -11.76 18.23 2.20
CA ARG A 215 -11.25 17.72 0.93
C ARG A 215 -10.81 16.28 1.05
N MET A 216 -10.67 15.60 -0.07
CA MET A 216 -9.95 14.35 -0.13
C MET A 216 -8.43 14.62 -0.11
N GLY A 217 -7.66 13.66 0.38
CA GLY A 217 -6.21 13.67 0.23
C GLY A 217 -5.79 13.35 -1.21
N THR A 218 -4.56 13.69 -1.56
CA THR A 218 -3.97 13.29 -2.84
C THR A 218 -3.07 12.06 -2.67
N PRO A 219 -2.81 11.30 -3.74
CA PRO A 219 -1.83 10.22 -3.69
C PRO A 219 -0.44 10.69 -3.25
N GLU A 220 -0.05 11.91 -3.60
CA GLU A 220 1.23 12.54 -3.26
C GLU A 220 1.37 12.79 -1.75
N GLU A 221 0.29 13.21 -1.09
CA GLU A 221 0.29 13.42 0.37
C GLU A 221 0.50 12.10 1.12
N VAL A 222 -0.13 11.02 0.64
CA VAL A 222 0.09 9.68 1.23
C VAL A 222 1.50 9.17 0.88
N ALA A 223 1.97 9.38 -0.34
CA ALA A 223 3.31 9.02 -0.75
C ALA A 223 4.39 9.72 0.11
N ALA A 224 4.20 11.00 0.44
CA ALA A 224 5.11 11.73 1.33
C ALA A 224 5.22 11.06 2.72
N ALA A 225 4.09 10.58 3.27
CA ALA A 225 4.08 9.82 4.52
C ALA A 225 4.81 8.46 4.38
N VAL A 226 4.67 7.78 3.23
CA VAL A 226 5.40 6.54 2.94
C VAL A 226 6.90 6.78 2.88
N LEU A 227 7.35 7.79 2.13
CA LEU A 227 8.76 8.14 2.03
C LEU A 227 9.34 8.49 3.41
N PHE A 228 8.62 9.28 4.22
CA PHE A 228 9.04 9.58 5.59
C PHE A 228 9.24 8.30 6.40
N LEU A 229 8.26 7.39 6.42
CA LEU A 229 8.37 6.13 7.17
C LEU A 229 9.53 5.24 6.68
N CYS A 230 9.90 5.33 5.40
CA CYS A 230 11.02 4.59 4.81
C CYS A 230 12.38 5.25 5.06
N SER A 231 12.42 6.52 5.37
CA SER A 231 13.64 7.32 5.49
C SER A 231 14.36 7.15 6.84
N ARG A 232 15.55 7.76 6.98
CA ARG A 232 16.33 7.78 8.23
C ARG A 232 15.66 8.64 9.31
N GLU A 233 14.88 9.63 8.93
CA GLU A 233 14.15 10.50 9.85
C GLU A 233 13.13 9.73 10.69
N ALA A 234 12.66 8.55 10.19
CA ALA A 234 11.78 7.64 10.91
C ALA A 234 12.54 6.49 11.62
N SER A 235 13.84 6.64 11.90
CA SER A 235 14.69 5.56 12.45
C SER A 235 14.23 5.01 13.79
N ALA A 236 13.52 5.80 14.59
CA ALA A 236 12.94 5.38 15.87
C ALA A 236 11.47 4.92 15.75
N ILE A 237 10.92 4.84 14.51
CA ILE A 237 9.51 4.52 14.30
C ILE A 237 9.40 3.12 13.70
N THR A 238 8.82 2.17 14.45
CA THR A 238 8.46 0.82 14.02
C THR A 238 7.20 0.36 14.73
N GLY A 239 6.40 -0.51 14.09
CA GLY A 239 5.12 -1.00 14.63
C GLY A 239 3.99 0.04 14.65
N SER A 240 4.23 1.23 14.11
CA SER A 240 3.31 2.37 14.21
C SER A 240 2.39 2.48 13.00
N PRO A 241 1.10 2.82 13.22
CA PRO A 241 0.21 3.27 12.15
C PRO A 241 0.30 4.80 12.00
N LEU A 242 0.75 5.28 10.86
CA LEU A 242 0.69 6.69 10.49
C LEU A 242 -0.57 6.96 9.68
N ARG A 243 -1.44 7.84 10.16
CA ARG A 243 -2.66 8.22 9.45
C ARG A 243 -2.39 9.42 8.56
N ALA A 244 -2.85 9.32 7.31
CA ALA A 244 -2.90 10.40 6.33
C ALA A 244 -4.36 10.52 5.87
N ASP A 245 -5.23 11.04 6.75
CA ASP A 245 -6.68 10.89 6.65
C ASP A 245 -7.48 12.21 6.71
N GLY A 246 -6.81 13.35 6.71
CA GLY A 246 -7.47 14.64 6.82
C GLY A 246 -8.29 14.82 8.10
N GLY A 247 -7.99 14.03 9.15
CA GLY A 247 -8.65 14.09 10.44
C GLY A 247 -9.90 13.21 10.58
N VAL A 248 -10.23 12.35 9.62
CA VAL A 248 -11.46 11.53 9.63
C VAL A 248 -11.58 10.65 10.88
N VAL A 249 -10.47 10.21 11.47
CA VAL A 249 -10.45 9.39 12.70
C VAL A 249 -10.08 10.24 13.92
N MET A 250 -10.11 11.56 13.84
CA MET A 250 -10.09 12.40 15.03
C MET A 250 -11.43 12.26 15.76
N SER A 251 -11.38 12.00 17.08
CA SER A 251 -12.55 12.21 17.91
C SER A 251 -12.77 13.73 18.05
N ILE A 252 -13.56 14.28 17.16
CA ILE A 252 -14.20 15.58 17.43
C ILE A 252 -15.56 15.19 18.01
N THR A 253 -15.65 15.13 19.32
CA THR A 253 -16.92 15.06 20.05
C THR A 253 -17.63 16.39 19.96
#